data_f4da5ed4c7315becf9dc352d04457b9c
#
_entry.id   f4da5ed4c7315becf9dc352d04457b9c
#
_cell.length_a   1.000
_cell.length_b   1.000
_cell.length_c   1.000
_cell.angle_alpha   90.00
_cell.angle_beta   90.00
_cell.angle_gamma   90.00
#
_symmetry.space_group_name_H-M   'P 1'
#
loop_
_entity.id
_entity.type
_entity.pdbx_description
1 polymer ?
#
loop_
_entity_poly.entity_id
_entity_poly.type
_entity_poly.pdbx_seq_one_letter_code
_entity_poly.pdbx_strand_id
1 'polypeptide(L)'
;MRIALAADHAGYILKDELVAWLQEAGHDVLDLGTNGAESVDYPEFGAKLADAVAGGAAERGVVVCGAGLGISIAVNRNPACRCARVDDPLSASLAREHNDANVLALGARLIGPDMAKACVNAFLGTEFAGGRHQRRVDQLSKLLQESD
;
A
#
# COMPACT_ATOMS: atom_id res chain seq x y z
N MET A 1 -9.59 11.88 1.97
CA MET A 1 -8.44 11.43 1.17
C MET A 1 -8.90 10.32 0.25
N ARG A 2 -8.44 10.29 -0.98
CA ARG A 2 -8.71 9.17 -1.88
C ARG A 2 -7.65 8.08 -1.70
N ILE A 3 -8.10 6.85 -1.43
CA ILE A 3 -7.25 5.69 -1.14
C ILE A 3 -7.61 4.56 -2.09
N ALA A 4 -6.61 4.05 -2.82
CA ALA A 4 -6.78 2.87 -3.66
C ALA A 4 -6.48 1.60 -2.85
N LEU A 5 -7.27 0.56 -3.05
CA LEU A 5 -7.01 -0.76 -2.47
C LEU A 5 -7.02 -1.82 -3.57
N ALA A 6 -6.12 -2.78 -3.46
CA ALA A 6 -6.06 -3.94 -4.33
C ALA A 6 -5.58 -5.16 -3.56
N ALA A 7 -5.96 -6.33 -4.01
CA ALA A 7 -5.57 -7.60 -3.41
C ALA A 7 -5.59 -8.72 -4.43
N ASP A 8 -4.91 -9.82 -4.13
CA ASP A 8 -5.12 -11.09 -4.81
C ASP A 8 -6.22 -11.91 -4.10
N HIS A 9 -6.44 -13.14 -4.54
CA HIS A 9 -7.46 -14.02 -3.97
C HIS A 9 -7.19 -14.41 -2.50
N ALA A 10 -5.97 -14.35 -2.03
CA ALA A 10 -5.64 -14.61 -0.63
C ALA A 10 -5.93 -13.40 0.27
N GLY A 11 -5.94 -12.20 -0.30
CA GLY A 11 -6.12 -10.95 0.43
C GLY A 11 -7.47 -10.27 0.27
N TYR A 12 -8.34 -10.74 -0.62
CA TYR A 12 -9.55 -9.99 -0.97
C TYR A 12 -10.53 -9.83 0.19
N ILE A 13 -10.65 -10.81 1.08
CA ILE A 13 -11.57 -10.70 2.25
C ILE A 13 -11.12 -9.57 3.16
N LEU A 14 -9.85 -9.51 3.50
CA LEU A 14 -9.30 -8.41 4.30
C LEU A 14 -9.41 -7.08 3.57
N LYS A 15 -9.13 -7.06 2.27
CA LYS A 15 -9.28 -5.86 1.45
C LYS A 15 -10.72 -5.34 1.50
N ASP A 16 -11.71 -6.20 1.32
CA ASP A 16 -13.12 -5.81 1.35
C ASP A 16 -13.54 -5.24 2.70
N GLU A 17 -13.05 -5.82 3.79
CA GLU A 17 -13.29 -5.28 5.13
C GLU A 17 -12.67 -3.90 5.31
N LEU A 18 -11.44 -3.70 4.82
CA LEU A 18 -10.77 -2.40 4.87
C LEU A 18 -11.46 -1.36 4.00
N VAL A 19 -11.97 -1.75 2.83
CA VAL A 19 -12.74 -0.86 1.94
C VAL A 19 -13.97 -0.32 2.67
N ALA A 20 -14.78 -1.20 3.26
CA ALA A 20 -15.98 -0.80 4.00
C ALA A 20 -15.65 0.10 5.19
N TRP A 21 -14.63 -0.26 5.94
CA TRP A 21 -14.19 0.48 7.11
C TRP A 21 -13.67 1.89 6.76
N LEU A 22 -12.91 2.02 5.68
CA LEU A 22 -12.41 3.32 5.20
C LEU A 22 -13.54 4.20 4.66
N GLN A 23 -14.51 3.61 3.97
CA GLN A 23 -15.70 4.33 3.49
C GLN A 23 -16.51 4.88 4.66
N GLU A 24 -16.73 4.09 5.71
CA GLU A 24 -17.41 4.53 6.93
C GLU A 24 -16.66 5.67 7.62
N ALA A 25 -15.34 5.69 7.53
CA ALA A 25 -14.51 6.76 8.08
C ALA A 25 -14.51 8.05 7.21
N GLY A 26 -15.21 8.05 6.09
CA GLY A 26 -15.36 9.22 5.23
C GLY A 26 -14.33 9.34 4.10
N HIS A 27 -13.50 8.31 3.88
CA HIS A 27 -12.56 8.32 2.78
C HIS A 27 -13.22 7.96 1.44
N ASP A 28 -12.71 8.51 0.37
CA ASP A 28 -13.07 8.15 -1.00
C ASP A 28 -12.20 6.95 -1.41
N VAL A 29 -12.82 5.79 -1.56
CA VAL A 29 -12.11 4.53 -1.80
C VAL A 29 -12.22 4.11 -3.26
N LEU A 30 -11.07 3.84 -3.88
CA LEU A 30 -10.96 3.24 -5.20
C LEU A 30 -10.61 1.76 -5.04
N ASP A 31 -11.61 0.88 -5.17
CA ASP A 31 -11.42 -0.56 -5.10
C ASP A 31 -11.05 -1.13 -6.46
N LEU A 32 -9.80 -1.59 -6.60
CA LEU A 32 -9.24 -2.10 -7.85
C LEU A 32 -9.34 -3.62 -7.98
N GLY A 33 -9.96 -4.31 -7.02
CA GLY A 33 -10.09 -5.76 -7.00
C GLY A 33 -8.88 -6.42 -6.34
N THR A 34 -8.80 -7.76 -6.31
CA THR A 34 -9.84 -8.66 -6.80
C THR A 34 -11.02 -8.72 -5.83
N ASN A 35 -12.15 -9.26 -6.28
CA ASN A 35 -13.39 -9.28 -5.49
C ASN A 35 -13.93 -10.70 -5.29
N GLY A 36 -13.08 -11.71 -5.40
CA GLY A 36 -13.50 -13.09 -5.27
C GLY A 36 -12.36 -14.05 -4.95
N ALA A 37 -12.74 -15.29 -4.67
CA ALA A 37 -11.82 -16.34 -4.25
C ALA A 37 -11.10 -17.05 -5.41
N GLU A 38 -11.45 -16.76 -6.66
CA GLU A 38 -10.78 -17.34 -7.82
C GLU A 38 -9.32 -16.92 -7.85
N SER A 39 -8.43 -17.88 -8.14
CA SER A 39 -7.00 -17.64 -8.19
C SER A 39 -6.65 -16.59 -9.23
N VAL A 40 -5.95 -15.54 -8.79
CA VAL A 40 -5.42 -14.48 -9.63
C VAL A 40 -3.95 -14.23 -9.27
N ASP A 41 -3.24 -13.56 -10.14
CA ASP A 41 -1.82 -13.27 -9.95
C ASP A 41 -1.63 -11.90 -9.29
N TYR A 42 -0.99 -11.88 -8.12
CA TYR A 42 -0.77 -10.68 -7.34
C TYR A 42 -0.01 -9.57 -8.10
N PRO A 43 0.94 -9.84 -9.02
CA PRO A 43 1.64 -8.77 -9.74
C PRO A 43 0.71 -7.88 -10.55
N GLU A 44 -0.33 -8.43 -11.16
CA GLU A 44 -1.33 -7.68 -11.90
C GLU A 44 -2.02 -6.62 -11.02
N PHE A 45 -2.44 -7.04 -9.82
CA PHE A 45 -3.14 -6.14 -8.90
C PHE A 45 -2.21 -5.14 -8.23
N GLY A 46 -0.98 -5.54 -7.93
CA GLY A 46 0.05 -4.62 -7.47
C GLY A 46 0.36 -3.54 -8.49
N ALA A 47 0.48 -3.91 -9.77
CA ALA A 47 0.72 -2.97 -10.86
C ALA A 47 -0.45 -2.00 -11.08
N LYS A 48 -1.69 -2.49 -11.03
CA LYS A 48 -2.88 -1.63 -11.11
C LYS A 48 -2.89 -0.56 -10.03
N LEU A 49 -2.62 -0.96 -8.80
CA LEU A 49 -2.58 -0.02 -7.69
C LEU A 49 -1.43 0.98 -7.84
N ALA A 50 -0.25 0.51 -8.22
CA ALA A 50 0.89 1.38 -8.45
C ALA A 50 0.59 2.44 -9.51
N ASP A 51 -0.06 2.05 -10.61
CA ASP A 51 -0.44 2.98 -11.67
C ASP A 51 -1.46 4.02 -11.18
N ALA A 52 -2.42 3.62 -10.35
CA ALA A 52 -3.41 4.55 -9.78
C ALA A 52 -2.75 5.60 -8.88
N VAL A 53 -1.81 5.19 -8.03
CA VAL A 53 -1.09 6.10 -7.13
C VAL A 53 -0.12 6.98 -7.93
N ALA A 54 0.66 6.40 -8.83
CA ALA A 54 1.61 7.13 -9.65
C ALA A 54 0.92 8.16 -10.57
N GLY A 55 -0.25 7.82 -11.09
CA GLY A 55 -1.03 8.69 -11.97
C GLY A 55 -1.89 9.73 -11.26
N GLY A 56 -1.92 9.73 -9.93
CA GLY A 56 -2.69 10.70 -9.15
C GLY A 56 -4.17 10.35 -8.97
N ALA A 57 -4.62 9.17 -9.40
CA ALA A 57 -6.00 8.72 -9.16
C ALA A 57 -6.28 8.46 -7.66
N ALA A 58 -5.24 8.20 -6.89
CA ALA A 58 -5.31 8.08 -5.44
C ALA A 58 -4.07 8.68 -4.81
N GLU A 59 -4.21 9.22 -3.58
CA GLU A 59 -3.08 9.80 -2.84
C GLU A 59 -2.25 8.72 -2.14
N ARG A 60 -2.90 7.66 -1.70
CA ARG A 60 -2.30 6.53 -0.97
C ARG A 60 -2.88 5.23 -1.49
N GLY A 61 -2.15 4.16 -1.29
CA GLY A 61 -2.61 2.82 -1.62
C GLY A 61 -2.41 1.83 -0.49
N VAL A 62 -3.26 0.81 -0.47
CA VAL A 62 -3.12 -0.35 0.41
C VAL A 62 -3.27 -1.61 -0.46
N VAL A 63 -2.28 -2.49 -0.39
CA VAL A 63 -2.32 -3.77 -1.10
C VAL A 63 -2.28 -4.93 -0.12
N VAL A 64 -3.00 -5.99 -0.44
CA VAL A 64 -3.11 -7.18 0.43
C VAL A 64 -2.91 -8.45 -0.39
N CYS A 65 -2.01 -9.31 0.05
CA CYS A 65 -1.93 -10.69 -0.45
C CYS A 65 -1.73 -11.63 0.74
N GLY A 66 -1.40 -12.88 0.52
CA GLY A 66 -1.24 -13.83 1.63
C GLY A 66 -0.23 -13.38 2.67
N ALA A 67 0.97 -13.00 2.24
CA ALA A 67 2.05 -12.52 3.10
C ALA A 67 2.34 -11.02 2.95
N GLY A 68 1.76 -10.36 1.97
CA GLY A 68 2.07 -8.96 1.65
C GLY A 68 3.40 -8.76 0.95
N LEU A 69 4.19 -9.81 0.79
CA LEU A 69 5.56 -9.73 0.26
C LEU A 69 5.56 -9.58 -1.27
N GLY A 70 4.95 -10.51 -1.98
CA GLY A 70 4.95 -10.51 -3.44
C GLY A 70 4.30 -9.27 -4.02
N ILE A 71 3.15 -8.89 -3.48
CA ILE A 71 2.43 -7.71 -3.99
C ILE A 71 3.20 -6.41 -3.70
N SER A 72 3.94 -6.33 -2.59
CA SER A 72 4.80 -5.18 -2.30
C SER A 72 5.95 -5.04 -3.31
N ILE A 73 6.54 -6.17 -3.70
CA ILE A 73 7.59 -6.20 -4.72
C ILE A 73 7.04 -5.68 -6.06
N ALA A 74 5.83 -6.12 -6.43
CA ALA A 74 5.19 -5.68 -7.65
C ALA A 74 4.96 -4.16 -7.66
N VAL A 75 4.43 -3.60 -6.57
CA VAL A 75 4.21 -2.16 -6.44
C VAL A 75 5.51 -1.38 -6.56
N ASN A 76 6.57 -1.88 -5.92
CA ASN A 76 7.87 -1.20 -5.90
C ASN A 76 8.62 -1.24 -7.23
N ARG A 77 8.11 -1.95 -8.24
CA ARG A 77 8.62 -1.85 -9.62
C ARG A 77 8.29 -0.51 -10.27
N ASN A 78 7.30 0.20 -9.75
CA ASN A 78 6.96 1.54 -10.23
C ASN A 78 7.81 2.58 -9.47
N PRO A 79 8.65 3.39 -10.16
CA PRO A 79 9.55 4.33 -9.50
C PRO A 79 8.85 5.45 -8.73
N ALA A 80 7.57 5.71 -9.00
CA ALA A 80 6.78 6.67 -8.26
C ALA A 80 6.19 6.10 -6.96
N CYS A 81 6.29 4.79 -6.74
CA CYS A 81 5.75 4.12 -5.57
C CYS A 81 6.84 3.70 -4.59
N ARG A 82 6.57 3.92 -3.32
CA ARG A 82 7.34 3.41 -2.19
C ARG A 82 6.38 2.63 -1.32
N CYS A 83 6.37 1.32 -1.52
CA CYS A 83 5.50 0.39 -0.79
C CYS A 83 6.25 -0.21 0.38
N ALA A 84 5.68 -0.08 1.55
CA ALA A 84 6.19 -0.69 2.77
C ALA A 84 5.30 -1.86 3.20
N ARG A 85 5.89 -3.03 3.33
CA ARG A 85 5.22 -4.21 3.88
C ARG A 85 5.41 -4.19 5.39
N VAL A 86 4.32 -4.16 6.16
CA VAL A 86 4.36 -4.01 7.62
C VAL A 86 3.45 -5.02 8.32
N ASP A 87 3.77 -5.32 9.58
CA ASP A 87 2.98 -6.17 10.47
C ASP A 87 2.53 -5.44 11.75
N ASP A 88 2.94 -4.19 11.94
CA ASP A 88 2.64 -3.41 13.15
C ASP A 88 2.51 -1.91 12.85
N PRO A 89 1.80 -1.17 13.73
CA PRO A 89 1.57 0.26 13.51
C PRO A 89 2.83 1.13 13.58
N LEU A 90 3.81 0.73 14.39
CA LEU A 90 5.06 1.50 14.49
C LEU A 90 5.80 1.47 13.14
N SER A 91 5.93 0.29 12.53
CA SER A 91 6.55 0.18 11.20
C SER A 91 5.80 1.00 10.15
N ALA A 92 4.48 1.02 10.22
CA ALA A 92 3.65 1.81 9.31
C ALA A 92 3.91 3.31 9.48
N SER A 93 4.02 3.80 10.72
CA SER A 93 4.35 5.20 11.00
C SER A 93 5.75 5.56 10.51
N LEU A 94 6.74 4.71 10.77
CA LEU A 94 8.12 4.94 10.33
C LEU A 94 8.26 4.93 8.82
N ALA A 95 7.50 4.08 8.12
CA ALA A 95 7.47 4.06 6.67
C ALA A 95 7.02 5.41 6.09
N ARG A 96 6.06 6.07 6.74
CA ARG A 96 5.63 7.42 6.36
C ARG A 96 6.67 8.46 6.75
N GLU A 97 7.04 8.45 8.02
CA GLU A 97 7.90 9.49 8.61
C GLU A 97 9.27 9.55 7.95
N HIS A 98 9.90 8.40 7.70
CA HIS A 98 11.26 8.30 7.17
C HIS A 98 11.33 8.11 5.66
N ASN A 99 10.41 7.32 5.09
CA ASN A 99 10.52 6.86 3.69
C ASN A 99 9.49 7.48 2.76
N ASP A 100 8.60 8.31 3.27
CA ASP A 100 7.48 8.86 2.51
C ASP A 100 6.77 7.77 1.70
N ALA A 101 6.54 6.62 2.35
CA ALA A 101 5.86 5.50 1.72
C ALA A 101 4.44 5.93 1.33
N ASN A 102 4.08 5.71 0.08
CA ASN A 102 2.75 6.06 -0.42
C ASN A 102 1.84 4.84 -0.61
N VAL A 103 2.37 3.64 -0.41
CA VAL A 103 1.62 2.38 -0.43
C VAL A 103 2.00 1.53 0.78
N LEU A 104 0.99 0.93 1.40
CA LEU A 104 1.14 -0.03 2.50
C LEU A 104 0.78 -1.43 2.01
N ALA A 105 1.59 -2.42 2.32
CA ALA A 105 1.30 -3.82 2.01
C ALA A 105 1.08 -4.63 3.28
N LEU A 106 0.04 -5.45 3.28
CA LEU A 106 -0.38 -6.27 4.42
C LEU A 106 -0.53 -7.74 4.01
N GLY A 107 -0.23 -8.63 4.94
CA GLY A 107 -0.37 -10.08 4.76
C GLY A 107 -1.60 -10.63 5.47
N ALA A 108 -2.64 -11.01 4.73
CA ALA A 108 -3.91 -11.49 5.28
C ALA A 108 -3.77 -12.79 6.08
N ARG A 109 -2.73 -13.59 5.80
CA ARG A 109 -2.44 -14.83 6.55
C ARG A 109 -1.62 -14.60 7.81
N LEU A 110 -1.06 -13.40 7.97
CA LEU A 110 -0.08 -13.12 9.03
C LEU A 110 -0.66 -12.21 10.11
N ILE A 111 -1.59 -11.31 9.78
CA ILE A 111 -2.21 -10.40 10.74
C ILE A 111 -3.73 -10.44 10.61
N GLY A 112 -4.40 -10.18 11.73
CA GLY A 112 -5.86 -10.10 11.76
C GLY A 112 -6.37 -8.71 11.37
N PRO A 113 -7.71 -8.56 11.24
CA PRO A 113 -8.32 -7.31 10.81
C PRO A 113 -8.02 -6.11 11.73
N ASP A 114 -7.98 -6.32 13.04
CA ASP A 114 -7.73 -5.22 13.99
C ASP A 114 -6.30 -4.69 13.86
N MET A 115 -5.32 -5.58 13.72
CA MET A 115 -3.94 -5.17 13.48
C MET A 115 -3.81 -4.47 12.12
N ALA A 116 -4.48 -4.97 11.10
CA ALA A 116 -4.49 -4.35 9.77
C ALA A 116 -5.04 -2.92 9.84
N LYS A 117 -6.15 -2.71 10.54
CA LYS A 117 -6.74 -1.37 10.74
C LYS A 117 -5.82 -0.45 11.51
N ALA A 118 -5.14 -0.96 12.54
CA ALA A 118 -4.16 -0.19 13.31
C ALA A 118 -2.98 0.25 12.42
N CYS A 119 -2.49 -0.63 11.56
CA CYS A 119 -1.43 -0.29 10.60
C CYS A 119 -1.90 0.78 9.60
N VAL A 120 -3.09 0.64 9.04
CA VAL A 120 -3.66 1.61 8.10
C VAL A 120 -3.87 2.97 8.77
N ASN A 121 -4.42 3.00 9.99
CA ASN A 121 -4.58 4.26 10.75
C ASN A 121 -3.25 4.97 10.96
N ALA A 122 -2.23 4.25 11.39
CA ALA A 122 -0.90 4.82 11.59
C ALA A 122 -0.32 5.36 10.28
N PHE A 123 -0.48 4.61 9.18
CA PHE A 123 -0.03 4.99 7.86
C PHE A 123 -0.73 6.25 7.35
N LEU A 124 -2.05 6.33 7.46
CA LEU A 124 -2.81 7.49 7.01
C LEU A 124 -2.64 8.72 7.90
N GLY A 125 -2.37 8.51 9.18
CA GLY A 125 -2.25 9.58 10.18
C GLY A 125 -0.85 10.15 10.37
N THR A 126 0.17 9.64 9.67
CA THR A 126 1.55 10.09 9.83
C THR A 126 2.02 10.84 8.60
N GLU A 127 2.60 12.01 8.79
CA GLU A 127 3.17 12.81 7.72
C GLU A 127 4.65 12.48 7.51
N PHE A 128 5.17 12.78 6.33
CA PHE A 128 6.60 12.67 6.06
C PHE A 128 7.35 13.75 6.83
N ALA A 129 8.40 13.34 7.56
CA ALA A 129 9.21 14.27 8.36
C ALA A 129 10.12 15.17 7.50
N GLY A 130 10.41 14.80 6.27
CA GLY A 130 11.28 15.58 5.40
C GLY A 130 12.71 15.65 5.95
N GLY A 131 13.30 16.85 5.94
CA GLY A 131 14.64 17.06 6.49
C GLY A 131 15.69 16.15 5.87
N ARG A 132 16.45 15.46 6.73
CA ARG A 132 17.52 14.53 6.30
C ARG A 132 16.99 13.32 5.50
N HIS A 133 15.71 12.99 5.63
CA HIS A 133 15.12 11.86 4.92
C HIS A 133 14.83 12.17 3.45
N GLN A 134 14.61 13.43 3.11
CA GLN A 134 14.29 13.84 1.74
C GLN A 134 15.33 13.41 0.73
N ARG A 135 16.61 13.59 1.04
CA ARG A 135 17.71 13.19 0.15
C ARG A 135 17.69 11.69 -0.17
N ARG A 136 17.41 10.86 0.85
CA ARG A 136 17.39 9.41 0.69
C ARG A 136 16.18 8.97 -0.13
N VAL A 137 15.02 9.58 0.10
CA VAL A 137 13.81 9.33 -0.69
C VAL A 137 14.04 9.69 -2.16
N ASP A 138 14.68 10.82 -2.42
CA ASP A 138 15.04 11.25 -3.79
C ASP A 138 15.97 10.24 -4.47
N GLN A 139 16.93 9.70 -3.74
CA GLN A 139 17.85 8.66 -4.25
C GLN A 139 17.09 7.38 -4.62
N LEU A 140 16.12 6.95 -3.81
CA LEU A 140 15.29 5.78 -4.10
C LEU A 140 14.55 5.95 -5.44
N SER A 141 13.97 7.12 -5.66
CA SER A 141 13.21 7.40 -6.87
C SER A 141 14.07 7.38 -8.15
N LYS A 142 15.38 7.66 -8.02
CA LYS A 142 16.30 7.67 -9.16
C LYS A 142 16.81 6.29 -9.56
N LEU A 143 16.82 5.31 -8.65
CA LEU A 143 17.46 4.01 -8.89
C LEU A 143 16.86 3.26 -10.10
N LEU A 144 15.55 3.38 -10.32
CA LEU A 144 14.89 2.76 -11.47
C LEU A 144 14.91 3.62 -12.73
N GLN A 145 15.22 4.91 -12.60
CA GLN A 145 15.28 5.83 -13.73
C GLN A 145 16.66 5.82 -14.41
N GLU A 146 17.71 5.46 -13.68
CA GLU A 146 19.08 5.42 -14.18
C GLU A 146 19.44 4.14 -14.94
N SER A 147 18.52 3.18 -15.04
CA SER A 147 18.74 1.90 -15.73
C SER A 147 18.45 1.94 -17.23
N ASP A 148 18.11 3.09 -17.80
CA ASP A 148 17.85 3.29 -19.23
C ASP A 148 19.13 3.67 -20.03
#